data_50e33c3306899c079e0f1cb29c68e636
#
_entry.id   50e33c3306899c079e0f1cb29c68e636
#
_cell.length_a   1.000
_cell.length_b   1.000
_cell.length_c   1.000
_cell.angle_alpha   90.00
_cell.angle_beta   90.00
_cell.angle_gamma   90.00
#
_symmetry.space_group_name_H-M   'P 1'
#
loop_
_entity.id
_entity.type
_entity.pdbx_description
1 polymer ?
#
loop_
_entity_poly.entity_id
_entity_poly.type
_entity_poly.pdbx_seq_one_letter_code
_entity_poly.pdbx_strand_id
1 'polypeptide(L)'
;MKTKYVIVLSFLIGIIFCLSIIFGPKKIYFTLNGKEYKELNVGSIYKDEGFKAEYCNKYIKIFCKDLSDRVKVNKYEEKKDNKYFLNYNIKYGKYSKVITREIKFVDNESPIINLINNGSNICPNHDYVEEGYSAFDNVDGDITNKVLRTVKDNKVYYNVEDSSGNKKTVIRNINYFDNEKPLINLVGGDTVYVYKNQEYKDRGYTAFDNCDGDISNKVNINNSVDTTKDGEYNIDYSVVDTFGNKNTVSRKVVVYSDISKIPKNGKVIYLTFDDGPGCYTQSILDVLNEYNVKATFFVTNQFSSYQYMIKKEYESGHSIAVHTYSHNYAKIYESVDSYVDDFNQMNQIIYEQTGTYTKMFRFPGGSSNTISRFNKGIVSNVAKTMTDKGYIYFDWNIDSTDTQYKDSEKIYQNVISELEKHDKSVVLMHDIKKANIESVRKIINYGLENGYTFLGLDESSPEVHHHINN
;
A
#
# COMPACT_ATOMS: atom_id res chain seq x y z
N MET A 1 61.09 -46.42 -91.38
CA MET A 1 60.05 -47.41 -90.93
C MET A 1 59.66 -47.22 -89.49
N LYS A 2 60.55 -46.93 -88.52
CA LYS A 2 60.31 -46.87 -87.03
C LYS A 2 59.35 -45.74 -86.65
N THR A 3 59.32 -44.54 -87.31
CA THR A 3 58.47 -43.40 -86.96
C THR A 3 56.98 -43.61 -87.32
N LYS A 4 56.69 -44.35 -88.42
CA LYS A 4 55.28 -44.67 -88.72
C LYS A 4 54.65 -45.64 -87.72
N TYR A 5 55.43 -46.59 -87.16
CA TYR A 5 54.95 -47.51 -86.15
C TYR A 5 54.64 -46.80 -84.82
N VAL A 6 55.46 -45.83 -84.42
CA VAL A 6 55.22 -45.03 -83.19
C VAL A 6 53.97 -44.24 -83.32
N ILE A 7 53.71 -43.59 -84.49
CA ILE A 7 52.49 -42.77 -84.70
C ILE A 7 51.22 -43.67 -84.67
N VAL A 8 51.25 -44.83 -85.32
CA VAL A 8 50.14 -45.78 -85.32
C VAL A 8 49.90 -46.39 -83.96
N LEU A 9 50.97 -46.71 -83.21
CA LEU A 9 50.86 -47.21 -81.85
C LEU A 9 50.26 -46.12 -80.89
N SER A 10 50.71 -44.87 -80.97
CA SER A 10 50.13 -43.73 -80.23
C SER A 10 48.67 -43.50 -80.55
N PHE A 11 48.27 -43.60 -81.80
CA PHE A 11 46.90 -43.51 -82.24
C PHE A 11 46.01 -44.63 -81.74
N LEU A 12 46.53 -45.88 -81.72
CA LEU A 12 45.87 -47.03 -81.14
C LEU A 12 45.73 -46.96 -79.61
N ILE A 13 46.78 -46.49 -78.92
CA ILE A 13 46.76 -46.30 -77.51
C ILE A 13 45.73 -45.23 -77.16
N GLY A 14 45.67 -44.14 -77.99
CA GLY A 14 44.65 -43.05 -77.85
C GLY A 14 43.23 -43.57 -78.04
N ILE A 15 42.99 -44.44 -79.06
CA ILE A 15 41.68 -45.06 -79.27
C ILE A 15 41.28 -45.99 -78.15
N ILE A 16 42.19 -46.85 -77.71
CA ILE A 16 41.95 -47.74 -76.50
C ILE A 16 41.69 -46.95 -75.26
N PHE A 17 42.40 -45.81 -75.05
CA PHE A 17 42.16 -44.92 -73.97
C PHE A 17 40.77 -44.25 -74.05
N CYS A 18 40.40 -43.73 -75.23
CA CYS A 18 39.07 -43.17 -75.50
C CYS A 18 37.96 -44.22 -75.28
N LEU A 19 38.14 -45.44 -75.84
CA LEU A 19 37.21 -46.54 -75.59
C LEU A 19 37.10 -46.95 -74.11
N SER A 20 38.18 -46.95 -73.41
CA SER A 20 38.17 -47.22 -71.92
C SER A 20 37.44 -46.16 -71.13
N ILE A 21 37.46 -44.90 -71.62
CA ILE A 21 36.70 -43.81 -71.02
C ILE A 21 35.20 -44.00 -71.31
N ILE A 22 34.82 -44.37 -72.53
CA ILE A 22 33.41 -44.47 -72.91
C ILE A 22 32.78 -45.76 -72.39
N PHE A 23 33.46 -46.91 -72.56
CA PHE A 23 32.96 -48.25 -72.19
C PHE A 23 33.52 -48.86 -70.92
N GLY A 24 34.44 -48.17 -70.24
CA GLY A 24 35.03 -48.67 -69.00
C GLY A 24 34.05 -48.74 -67.83
N PRO A 25 34.42 -49.44 -66.80
CA PRO A 25 33.59 -49.62 -65.62
C PRO A 25 33.24 -48.25 -65.02
N LYS A 26 32.00 -48.06 -64.66
CA LYS A 26 31.47 -46.81 -64.05
C LYS A 26 31.11 -47.05 -62.60
N LYS A 27 31.18 -45.99 -61.78
CA LYS A 27 30.73 -45.98 -60.39
C LYS A 27 30.02 -44.68 -60.01
N ILE A 28 29.31 -44.73 -58.93
CA ILE A 28 28.73 -43.56 -58.32
C ILE A 28 29.77 -42.90 -57.44
N TYR A 29 30.09 -41.62 -57.71
CA TYR A 29 30.80 -40.73 -56.81
C TYR A 29 29.73 -39.96 -56.08
N PHE A 30 29.69 -40.20 -54.75
CA PHE A 30 28.67 -39.62 -53.93
C PHE A 30 29.33 -39.07 -52.66
N THR A 31 29.31 -37.73 -52.46
CA THR A 31 29.98 -37.03 -51.39
C THR A 31 29.05 -35.97 -50.80
N LEU A 32 29.15 -35.72 -49.53
CA LEU A 32 28.50 -34.56 -48.90
C LEU A 32 29.23 -33.27 -49.23
N ASN A 33 28.49 -32.18 -49.35
CA ASN A 33 29.04 -30.84 -49.28
C ASN A 33 29.24 -30.50 -47.82
N GLY A 34 30.45 -30.03 -47.44
CA GLY A 34 30.78 -29.77 -46.06
C GLY A 34 31.07 -31.03 -45.19
N LYS A 35 30.94 -30.91 -43.90
CA LYS A 35 31.34 -31.97 -42.94
C LYS A 35 30.24 -33.04 -42.78
N GLU A 36 30.67 -34.28 -42.55
CA GLU A 36 29.77 -35.41 -42.26
C GLU A 36 29.15 -35.33 -40.87
N TYR A 37 29.86 -34.70 -39.89
CA TYR A 37 29.43 -34.45 -38.55
C TYR A 37 29.36 -32.95 -38.27
N LYS A 38 28.26 -32.50 -37.63
CA LYS A 38 28.09 -31.13 -37.17
C LYS A 38 27.50 -31.09 -35.76
N GLU A 39 28.03 -30.19 -34.94
CA GLU A 39 27.43 -29.79 -33.69
C GLU A 39 26.79 -28.42 -33.87
N LEU A 40 25.59 -28.25 -33.33
CA LEU A 40 24.79 -27.01 -33.32
C LEU A 40 24.23 -26.81 -31.93
N ASN A 41 24.08 -25.58 -31.53
CA ASN A 41 23.37 -25.28 -30.28
C ASN A 41 21.89 -25.65 -30.39
N VAL A 42 21.32 -26.14 -29.30
CA VAL A 42 19.88 -26.38 -29.18
C VAL A 42 19.12 -25.09 -29.55
N GLY A 43 18.04 -25.24 -30.32
CA GLY A 43 17.28 -24.10 -30.84
C GLY A 43 17.79 -23.53 -32.16
N SER A 44 19.00 -23.92 -32.61
CA SER A 44 19.53 -23.51 -33.91
C SER A 44 18.81 -24.21 -35.05
N ILE A 45 18.62 -23.51 -36.17
CA ILE A 45 18.04 -24.08 -37.40
C ILE A 45 19.18 -24.63 -38.25
N TYR A 46 19.18 -25.95 -38.45
CA TYR A 46 20.13 -26.58 -39.41
C TYR A 46 19.73 -26.33 -40.83
N LYS A 47 20.64 -25.75 -41.63
CA LYS A 47 20.52 -25.65 -43.09
C LYS A 47 21.40 -26.65 -43.73
N ASP A 48 20.80 -27.59 -44.50
CA ASP A 48 21.56 -28.62 -45.20
C ASP A 48 22.45 -28.04 -46.29
N GLU A 49 23.73 -28.40 -46.27
CA GLU A 49 24.73 -27.97 -47.27
C GLU A 49 24.67 -28.81 -48.55
N GLY A 50 23.83 -29.87 -48.53
CA GLY A 50 23.59 -30.72 -49.70
C GLY A 50 24.72 -31.74 -49.94
N PHE A 51 24.77 -32.20 -51.15
CA PHE A 51 25.62 -33.30 -51.62
C PHE A 51 25.95 -33.12 -53.08
N LYS A 52 26.93 -33.90 -53.56
CA LYS A 52 27.24 -34.08 -54.98
C LYS A 52 27.16 -35.55 -55.36
N ALA A 53 26.41 -35.91 -56.41
CA ALA A 53 26.17 -37.26 -56.86
C ALA A 53 26.43 -37.34 -58.36
N GLU A 54 27.45 -38.07 -58.76
CA GLU A 54 27.87 -38.19 -60.16
C GLU A 54 28.10 -39.66 -60.52
N TYR A 55 27.69 -40.05 -61.72
CA TYR A 55 28.00 -41.37 -62.29
C TYR A 55 29.04 -41.21 -63.38
N CYS A 56 30.27 -41.60 -63.05
CA CYS A 56 31.44 -41.38 -63.89
C CYS A 56 32.17 -42.71 -64.17
N ASN A 57 33.11 -42.65 -65.16
CA ASN A 57 34.09 -43.69 -65.33
C ASN A 57 34.87 -43.91 -64.02
N LYS A 58 35.13 -45.19 -63.67
CA LYS A 58 35.76 -45.56 -62.39
C LYS A 58 37.20 -45.05 -62.23
N TYR A 59 37.91 -44.95 -63.36
CA TYR A 59 39.36 -44.61 -63.35
C TYR A 59 39.59 -43.11 -63.67
N ILE A 60 38.75 -42.55 -64.54
CA ILE A 60 38.90 -41.17 -64.98
C ILE A 60 37.57 -40.44 -64.76
N LYS A 61 37.57 -39.45 -63.93
CA LYS A 61 36.37 -38.68 -63.54
C LYS A 61 36.05 -37.59 -64.57
N ILE A 62 35.72 -38.03 -65.82
CA ILE A 62 35.30 -37.21 -66.93
C ILE A 62 33.98 -37.73 -67.51
N PHE A 63 33.24 -36.84 -68.20
CA PHE A 63 31.92 -37.15 -68.77
C PHE A 63 30.94 -37.73 -67.72
N CYS A 64 30.90 -37.11 -66.54
CA CYS A 64 30.06 -37.52 -65.46
C CYS A 64 28.61 -37.14 -65.79
N LYS A 65 27.71 -38.07 -65.46
CA LYS A 65 26.28 -37.77 -65.43
C LYS A 65 25.90 -37.33 -64.02
N ASP A 66 25.29 -36.14 -63.91
CA ASP A 66 24.73 -35.71 -62.63
C ASP A 66 23.53 -36.59 -62.24
N LEU A 67 23.52 -37.03 -61.02
CA LEU A 67 22.49 -37.88 -60.44
C LEU A 67 21.80 -37.21 -59.22
N SER A 68 22.00 -35.93 -59.04
CA SER A 68 21.47 -35.18 -57.85
C SER A 68 19.95 -35.34 -57.75
N ASP A 69 19.21 -35.31 -58.87
CA ASP A 69 17.75 -35.48 -58.92
C ASP A 69 17.28 -36.89 -58.48
N ARG A 70 18.20 -37.87 -58.38
CA ARG A 70 17.87 -39.25 -58.02
C ARG A 70 18.16 -39.58 -56.59
N VAL A 71 18.70 -38.62 -55.82
CA VAL A 71 19.00 -38.79 -54.40
C VAL A 71 17.75 -38.57 -53.58
N LYS A 72 17.41 -39.56 -52.79
CA LYS A 72 16.35 -39.42 -51.78
C LYS A 72 16.99 -39.11 -50.43
N VAL A 73 16.54 -38.03 -49.78
CA VAL A 73 17.03 -37.66 -48.46
C VAL A 73 15.98 -38.05 -47.43
N ASN A 74 16.37 -38.89 -46.46
CA ASN A 74 15.53 -39.30 -45.35
C ASN A 74 16.11 -38.73 -44.06
N LYS A 75 15.30 -38.07 -43.28
CA LYS A 75 15.66 -37.60 -41.95
C LYS A 75 15.21 -38.64 -40.89
N TYR A 76 16.07 -38.92 -39.95
CA TYR A 76 15.68 -39.69 -38.79
C TYR A 76 16.32 -39.10 -37.52
N GLU A 77 15.67 -39.24 -36.38
CA GLU A 77 16.05 -38.71 -35.09
C GLU A 77 16.36 -39.85 -34.12
N GLU A 78 17.50 -39.75 -33.43
CA GLU A 78 17.84 -40.62 -32.31
C GLU A 78 17.59 -39.88 -31.01
N LYS A 79 16.49 -40.23 -30.31
CA LYS A 79 16.03 -39.52 -29.12
C LYS A 79 16.98 -39.60 -27.92
N LYS A 80 17.86 -40.59 -27.87
CA LYS A 80 18.74 -40.82 -26.71
C LYS A 80 19.87 -39.80 -26.56
N ASP A 81 20.38 -39.28 -27.69
CA ASP A 81 21.60 -38.45 -27.74
C ASP A 81 21.40 -37.12 -28.46
N ASN A 82 20.16 -36.66 -28.71
CA ASN A 82 19.82 -35.47 -29.50
C ASN A 82 20.51 -35.45 -30.87
N LYS A 83 20.62 -36.61 -31.51
CA LYS A 83 21.23 -36.78 -32.81
C LYS A 83 20.19 -36.88 -33.92
N TYR A 84 20.48 -36.18 -34.98
CA TYR A 84 19.68 -36.21 -36.21
C TYR A 84 20.56 -36.69 -37.37
N PHE A 85 20.05 -37.62 -38.15
CA PHE A 85 20.75 -38.15 -39.29
C PHE A 85 20.01 -37.80 -40.57
N LEU A 86 20.75 -37.25 -41.55
CA LEU A 86 20.28 -37.10 -42.93
C LEU A 86 20.91 -38.17 -43.76
N ASN A 87 20.11 -39.16 -44.16
CA ASN A 87 20.53 -40.25 -44.99
C ASN A 87 20.25 -39.93 -46.46
N TYR A 88 21.27 -39.73 -47.26
CA TYR A 88 21.20 -39.45 -48.66
C TYR A 88 21.36 -40.77 -49.38
N ASN A 89 20.30 -41.25 -50.03
CA ASN A 89 20.21 -42.56 -50.67
C ASN A 89 20.14 -42.37 -52.20
N ILE A 90 21.03 -43.06 -52.93
CA ILE A 90 21.01 -43.07 -54.36
C ILE A 90 20.97 -44.49 -54.92
N LYS A 91 20.11 -44.72 -55.90
CA LYS A 91 20.09 -45.97 -56.69
C LYS A 91 20.05 -45.60 -58.19
N TYR A 92 21.03 -46.16 -58.94
CA TYR A 92 21.12 -45.98 -60.37
C TYR A 92 21.55 -47.27 -61.04
N GLY A 93 20.63 -47.90 -61.77
CA GLY A 93 20.80 -49.24 -62.30
C GLY A 93 21.06 -50.27 -61.17
N LYS A 94 22.16 -51.01 -61.30
CA LYS A 94 22.60 -52.00 -60.28
C LYS A 94 23.40 -51.38 -59.13
N TYR A 95 23.67 -50.08 -59.18
CA TYR A 95 24.50 -49.41 -58.17
C TYR A 95 23.58 -48.73 -57.15
N SER A 96 23.91 -48.90 -55.87
CA SER A 96 23.31 -48.14 -54.79
C SER A 96 24.39 -47.66 -53.82
N LYS A 97 24.17 -46.48 -53.25
CA LYS A 97 25.06 -45.95 -52.24
C LYS A 97 24.28 -45.08 -51.27
N VAL A 98 24.66 -45.12 -49.98
CA VAL A 98 24.14 -44.28 -48.94
C VAL A 98 25.29 -43.49 -48.30
N ILE A 99 25.09 -42.25 -48.08
CA ILE A 99 25.98 -41.43 -47.25
C ILE A 99 25.13 -40.74 -46.19
N THR A 100 25.68 -40.51 -45.03
CA THR A 100 24.93 -39.99 -43.88
C THR A 100 25.64 -38.75 -43.34
N ARG A 101 24.86 -37.75 -42.97
CA ARG A 101 25.31 -36.61 -42.18
C ARG A 101 24.69 -36.73 -40.82
N GLU A 102 25.53 -36.65 -39.78
CA GLU A 102 25.12 -36.59 -38.40
C GLU A 102 25.12 -35.14 -37.93
N ILE A 103 24.02 -34.74 -37.32
CA ILE A 103 23.85 -33.41 -36.65
C ILE A 103 23.53 -33.69 -35.22
N LYS A 104 24.37 -33.20 -34.31
CA LYS A 104 24.14 -33.28 -32.87
C LYS A 104 23.80 -31.90 -32.35
N PHE A 105 22.65 -31.78 -31.68
CA PHE A 105 22.30 -30.54 -30.94
C PHE A 105 22.88 -30.67 -29.53
N VAL A 106 23.70 -29.71 -29.18
CA VAL A 106 24.37 -29.59 -27.87
C VAL A 106 23.93 -28.32 -27.20
N ASP A 107 23.80 -28.38 -25.91
CA ASP A 107 23.59 -27.20 -25.13
C ASP A 107 24.94 -26.64 -24.65
N ASN A 108 25.24 -25.43 -25.07
CA ASN A 108 26.46 -24.68 -24.71
C ASN A 108 26.12 -23.35 -24.05
N GLU A 109 24.85 -23.15 -23.69
CA GLU A 109 24.41 -21.94 -23.02
C GLU A 109 24.44 -22.15 -21.51
N SER A 110 24.90 -21.13 -20.79
CA SER A 110 24.92 -21.20 -19.34
C SER A 110 23.57 -20.76 -18.79
N PRO A 111 23.10 -21.35 -17.71
CA PRO A 111 21.89 -20.94 -17.02
C PRO A 111 21.90 -19.45 -16.65
N ILE A 112 20.73 -18.87 -16.48
CA ILE A 112 20.52 -17.49 -16.00
C ILE A 112 20.05 -17.59 -14.54
N ILE A 113 20.68 -16.82 -13.65
CA ILE A 113 20.23 -16.64 -12.27
C ILE A 113 19.74 -15.21 -12.11
N ASN A 114 18.49 -15.04 -11.68
CA ASN A 114 17.89 -13.76 -11.35
C ASN A 114 17.74 -13.64 -9.84
N LEU A 115 18.25 -12.56 -9.26
CA LEU A 115 18.10 -12.24 -7.85
C LEU A 115 16.90 -11.31 -7.66
N ILE A 116 16.06 -11.60 -6.68
CA ILE A 116 15.04 -10.68 -6.21
C ILE A 116 15.76 -9.69 -5.31
N ASN A 117 15.62 -8.40 -5.56
CA ASN A 117 16.36 -7.31 -4.93
C ASN A 117 17.89 -7.53 -4.96
N ASN A 118 18.61 -6.65 -5.59
CA ASN A 118 20.06 -6.81 -5.73
C ASN A 118 20.79 -5.83 -4.82
N GLY A 119 20.86 -6.16 -3.53
CA GLY A 119 21.62 -5.43 -2.54
C GLY A 119 20.75 -4.54 -1.66
N SER A 120 20.07 -5.12 -0.68
CA SER A 120 19.44 -4.38 0.41
C SER A 120 20.49 -4.06 1.47
N ASN A 121 20.35 -2.89 2.08
CA ASN A 121 21.07 -2.56 3.29
C ASN A 121 20.48 -3.40 4.42
N ILE A 122 21.34 -4.09 5.13
CA ILE A 122 20.95 -4.92 6.25
C ILE A 122 21.47 -4.25 7.52
N CYS A 123 20.62 -4.16 8.50
CA CYS A 123 21.03 -3.67 9.81
C CYS A 123 22.24 -4.47 10.32
N PRO A 124 23.32 -3.81 10.75
CA PRO A 124 24.57 -4.49 11.12
C PRO A 124 24.45 -5.56 12.20
N ASN A 125 23.42 -5.47 13.06
CA ASN A 125 23.18 -6.44 14.14
C ASN A 125 22.14 -7.50 13.76
N HIS A 126 21.73 -7.58 12.49
CA HIS A 126 20.77 -8.55 12.02
C HIS A 126 21.42 -9.56 11.09
N ASP A 127 20.99 -10.80 11.18
CA ASP A 127 21.41 -11.84 10.25
C ASP A 127 20.84 -11.61 8.85
N TYR A 128 21.64 -11.99 7.85
CA TYR A 128 21.16 -11.95 6.47
C TYR A 128 19.97 -12.91 6.27
N VAL A 129 18.87 -12.39 5.81
CA VAL A 129 17.70 -13.16 5.37
C VAL A 129 17.66 -13.20 3.85
N GLU A 130 17.50 -14.40 3.29
CA GLU A 130 17.43 -14.58 1.83
C GLU A 130 16.20 -13.90 1.22
N GLU A 131 16.43 -12.97 0.28
CA GLU A 131 15.37 -12.22 -0.39
C GLU A 131 14.74 -12.96 -1.57
N GLY A 132 15.40 -14.04 -2.01
CA GLY A 132 14.94 -14.90 -3.08
C GLY A 132 15.76 -14.78 -4.35
N TYR A 133 15.65 -15.82 -5.16
CA TYR A 133 16.28 -15.96 -6.46
C TYR A 133 15.50 -16.97 -7.32
N SER A 134 15.78 -16.96 -8.62
CA SER A 134 15.32 -17.98 -9.56
C SER A 134 16.43 -18.32 -10.54
N ALA A 135 16.43 -19.54 -11.05
CA ALA A 135 17.37 -19.96 -12.09
C ALA A 135 16.62 -20.68 -13.21
N PHE A 136 16.96 -20.31 -14.44
CA PHE A 136 16.35 -20.86 -15.64
C PHE A 136 17.41 -21.17 -16.68
N ASP A 137 17.22 -22.28 -17.36
CA ASP A 137 18.05 -22.72 -18.47
C ASP A 137 17.21 -22.95 -19.73
N ASN A 138 17.79 -22.73 -20.90
CA ASN A 138 17.10 -22.84 -22.18
C ASN A 138 16.66 -24.27 -22.52
N VAL A 139 17.35 -25.29 -21.98
CA VAL A 139 17.09 -26.71 -22.20
C VAL A 139 16.43 -27.37 -20.99
N ASP A 140 16.98 -27.13 -19.82
CA ASP A 140 16.53 -27.75 -18.56
C ASP A 140 15.28 -27.07 -17.97
N GLY A 141 14.95 -25.85 -18.42
CA GLY A 141 13.84 -25.06 -17.89
C GLY A 141 14.15 -24.47 -16.53
N ASP A 142 13.20 -24.53 -15.58
CA ASP A 142 13.39 -24.06 -14.21
C ASP A 142 14.29 -25.02 -13.42
N ILE A 143 15.46 -24.53 -13.06
CA ILE A 143 16.48 -25.24 -12.27
C ILE A 143 16.79 -24.51 -10.95
N THR A 144 15.87 -23.69 -10.46
CA THR A 144 16.01 -22.94 -9.21
C THR A 144 16.39 -23.85 -8.03
N ASN A 145 15.85 -25.06 -8.00
CA ASN A 145 16.13 -26.06 -6.95
C ASN A 145 17.56 -26.66 -7.02
N LYS A 146 18.28 -26.48 -8.13
CA LYS A 146 19.68 -26.91 -8.28
C LYS A 146 20.68 -25.84 -7.83
N VAL A 147 20.23 -24.63 -7.47
CA VAL A 147 21.14 -23.56 -7.05
C VAL A 147 21.76 -23.88 -5.70
N LEU A 148 23.06 -23.92 -5.65
CA LEU A 148 23.85 -24.03 -4.43
C LEU A 148 24.20 -22.65 -3.91
N ARG A 149 23.66 -22.31 -2.74
CA ARG A 149 23.88 -21.02 -2.07
C ARG A 149 24.95 -21.17 -0.98
N THR A 150 25.91 -20.25 -0.95
CA THR A 150 26.89 -20.13 0.13
C THR A 150 27.08 -18.67 0.53
N VAL A 151 27.13 -18.42 1.83
CA VAL A 151 27.38 -17.07 2.39
C VAL A 151 28.81 -17.04 2.91
N LYS A 152 29.61 -16.09 2.42
CA LYS A 152 31.00 -15.89 2.84
C LYS A 152 31.42 -14.44 2.59
N ASP A 153 32.15 -13.86 3.53
CA ASP A 153 32.79 -12.53 3.40
C ASP A 153 31.79 -11.43 2.96
N ASN A 154 30.63 -11.37 3.61
CA ASN A 154 29.52 -10.45 3.29
C ASN A 154 29.03 -10.58 1.84
N LYS A 155 29.09 -11.77 1.29
CA LYS A 155 28.58 -12.09 -0.05
C LYS A 155 27.80 -13.39 -0.02
N VAL A 156 26.77 -13.43 -0.83
CA VAL A 156 26.03 -14.66 -1.14
C VAL A 156 26.40 -15.08 -2.55
N TYR A 157 26.94 -16.28 -2.68
CA TYR A 157 27.27 -16.90 -3.96
C TYR A 157 26.14 -17.85 -4.33
N TYR A 158 25.60 -17.68 -5.53
CA TYR A 158 24.59 -18.54 -6.13
C TYR A 158 25.25 -19.27 -7.30
N ASN A 159 25.41 -20.58 -7.18
CA ASN A 159 26.06 -21.41 -8.18
C ASN A 159 25.03 -22.40 -8.72
N VAL A 160 24.95 -22.55 -10.02
CA VAL A 160 24.11 -23.55 -10.67
C VAL A 160 24.83 -24.16 -11.83
N GLU A 161 24.55 -25.44 -12.07
CA GLU A 161 25.05 -26.22 -13.21
C GLU A 161 23.82 -26.89 -13.86
N ASP A 162 23.71 -26.76 -15.20
CA ASP A 162 22.68 -27.46 -15.97
C ASP A 162 23.03 -28.94 -16.19
N SER A 163 22.16 -29.67 -16.86
CA SER A 163 22.40 -31.09 -17.19
C SER A 163 23.50 -31.31 -18.24
N SER A 164 23.87 -30.26 -18.95
CA SER A 164 24.91 -30.27 -19.99
C SER A 164 26.30 -29.90 -19.45
N GLY A 165 26.40 -29.48 -18.17
CA GLY A 165 27.63 -29.10 -17.49
C GLY A 165 27.99 -27.62 -17.61
N ASN A 166 27.12 -26.76 -18.17
CA ASN A 166 27.38 -25.35 -18.22
C ASN A 166 27.06 -24.73 -16.85
N LYS A 167 27.88 -23.77 -16.42
CA LYS A 167 27.86 -23.24 -15.05
C LYS A 167 27.60 -21.74 -15.05
N LYS A 168 26.88 -21.29 -14.04
CA LYS A 168 26.67 -19.89 -13.74
C LYS A 168 26.89 -19.60 -12.27
N THR A 169 27.57 -18.49 -11.99
CA THR A 169 27.69 -17.93 -10.64
C THR A 169 27.20 -16.50 -10.67
N VAL A 170 26.36 -16.16 -9.71
CA VAL A 170 25.94 -14.77 -9.44
C VAL A 170 26.24 -14.47 -7.97
N ILE A 171 26.60 -13.23 -7.67
CA ILE A 171 27.00 -12.80 -6.33
C ILE A 171 26.08 -11.65 -5.91
N ARG A 172 25.47 -11.79 -4.74
CA ARG A 172 24.81 -10.69 -4.03
C ARG A 172 25.76 -10.16 -2.97
N ASN A 173 26.01 -8.85 -2.97
CA ASN A 173 26.76 -8.22 -1.89
C ASN A 173 25.82 -7.96 -0.71
N ILE A 174 26.24 -8.28 0.49
CA ILE A 174 25.53 -7.96 1.74
C ILE A 174 26.16 -6.68 2.27
N ASN A 175 25.39 -5.59 2.31
CA ASN A 175 25.86 -4.33 2.84
C ASN A 175 25.29 -4.16 4.25
N TYR A 176 26.12 -4.34 5.27
CA TYR A 176 25.77 -4.11 6.67
C TYR A 176 26.04 -2.65 7.02
N PHE A 177 25.05 -1.81 6.90
CA PHE A 177 25.13 -0.45 7.39
C PHE A 177 23.72 0.13 7.58
N ASP A 178 23.63 1.12 8.43
CA ASP A 178 22.44 1.89 8.65
C ASP A 178 22.71 3.37 8.32
N ASN A 179 21.89 3.94 7.45
CA ASN A 179 21.92 5.34 7.06
C ASN A 179 20.54 6.01 7.16
N GLU A 180 19.58 5.28 7.71
CA GLU A 180 18.25 5.80 7.95
C GLU A 180 18.23 6.54 9.28
N LYS A 181 17.44 7.61 9.34
CA LYS A 181 17.26 8.36 10.58
C LYS A 181 16.08 7.80 11.35
N PRO A 182 16.19 7.72 12.69
CA PRO A 182 15.04 7.35 13.51
C PRO A 182 13.84 8.25 13.25
N LEU A 183 12.64 7.68 13.29
CA LEU A 183 11.39 8.41 13.20
C LEU A 183 10.88 8.76 14.58
N ILE A 184 10.61 10.04 14.85
CA ILE A 184 9.97 10.51 16.09
C ILE A 184 8.54 10.91 15.76
N ASN A 185 7.56 10.32 16.45
CA ASN A 185 6.15 10.65 16.32
C ASN A 185 5.67 11.33 17.62
N LEU A 186 5.13 12.56 17.50
CA LEU A 186 4.57 13.29 18.61
C LEU A 186 3.12 12.85 18.86
N VAL A 187 2.79 12.50 20.10
CA VAL A 187 1.42 12.18 20.48
C VAL A 187 0.64 13.48 20.67
N GLY A 188 -0.52 13.60 20.01
CA GLY A 188 -1.40 14.76 20.15
C GLY A 188 -1.00 16.00 19.34
N GLY A 189 -0.24 15.82 18.24
CA GLY A 189 0.09 16.87 17.28
C GLY A 189 1.39 17.61 17.58
N ASP A 190 1.81 18.42 16.62
CA ASP A 190 3.03 19.23 16.65
C ASP A 190 2.82 20.64 17.24
N THR A 191 1.56 21.11 17.29
CA THR A 191 1.16 22.37 17.94
C THR A 191 0.17 22.09 19.05
N VAL A 192 0.35 22.75 20.20
CA VAL A 192 -0.51 22.64 21.39
C VAL A 192 -0.80 24.03 21.94
N TYR A 193 -2.09 24.29 22.21
CA TYR A 193 -2.50 25.53 22.86
C TYR A 193 -2.73 25.31 24.35
N VAL A 194 -2.18 26.18 25.19
CA VAL A 194 -2.27 26.12 26.65
C VAL A 194 -2.75 27.45 27.18
N TYR A 195 -3.82 27.45 27.99
CA TYR A 195 -4.27 28.68 28.62
C TYR A 195 -3.28 29.11 29.73
N LYS A 196 -2.98 30.40 29.78
CA LYS A 196 -2.00 30.97 30.70
C LYS A 196 -2.22 30.53 32.15
N ASN A 197 -1.14 30.20 32.84
CA ASN A 197 -1.09 29.69 34.20
C ASN A 197 -1.69 28.28 34.37
N GLN A 198 -2.11 27.60 33.32
CA GLN A 198 -2.43 26.17 33.40
C GLN A 198 -1.15 25.34 33.38
N GLU A 199 -1.18 24.21 34.05
CA GLU A 199 -0.08 23.26 34.02
C GLU A 199 -0.02 22.62 32.60
N TYR A 200 1.13 22.76 31.95
CA TYR A 200 1.38 22.06 30.70
C TYR A 200 2.00 20.69 31.01
N LYS A 201 1.31 19.63 30.59
CA LYS A 201 1.82 18.27 30.63
C LYS A 201 2.02 17.79 29.22
N ASP A 202 3.26 17.42 28.89
CA ASP A 202 3.56 16.86 27.57
C ASP A 202 2.79 15.56 27.33
N ARG A 203 2.26 15.42 26.11
CA ARG A 203 1.44 14.27 25.70
C ARG A 203 2.26 13.05 25.36
N GLY A 204 3.58 13.21 25.25
CA GLY A 204 4.50 12.15 24.92
C GLY A 204 4.83 12.07 23.44
N TYR A 205 5.60 11.06 23.15
CA TYR A 205 6.17 10.76 21.84
C TYR A 205 6.49 9.26 21.76
N THR A 206 6.79 8.81 20.56
CA THR A 206 7.43 7.51 20.31
C THR A 206 8.60 7.74 19.35
N ALA A 207 9.65 6.94 19.46
CA ALA A 207 10.75 6.95 18.53
C ALA A 207 11.09 5.53 18.10
N PHE A 208 11.16 5.31 16.81
CA PHE A 208 11.42 4.01 16.22
C PHE A 208 12.49 4.14 15.13
N ASP A 209 13.37 3.20 15.09
CA ASP A 209 14.42 3.08 14.10
C ASP A 209 14.34 1.71 13.38
N ASN A 210 14.70 1.68 12.12
CA ASN A 210 14.63 0.46 11.32
C ASN A 210 15.58 -0.64 11.83
N CYS A 211 16.72 -0.27 12.40
CA CYS A 211 17.74 -1.20 12.89
C CYS A 211 17.72 -1.38 14.40
N ASP A 212 17.50 -0.30 15.14
CA ASP A 212 17.50 -0.30 16.61
C ASP A 212 16.13 -0.62 17.22
N GLY A 213 15.05 -0.61 16.42
CA GLY A 213 13.68 -0.82 16.88
C GLY A 213 13.15 0.36 17.69
N ASP A 214 12.45 0.08 18.78
CA ASP A 214 11.94 1.12 19.69
C ASP A 214 13.08 1.73 20.53
N ILE A 215 13.38 3.00 20.22
CA ILE A 215 14.38 3.81 20.91
C ILE A 215 13.77 5.03 21.63
N SER A 216 12.48 4.97 21.95
CA SER A 216 11.76 6.06 22.63
C SER A 216 12.43 6.47 23.94
N ASN A 217 13.07 5.53 24.64
CA ASN A 217 13.80 5.79 25.88
C ASN A 217 15.14 6.52 25.69
N LYS A 218 15.64 6.63 24.46
CA LYS A 218 16.88 7.35 24.12
C LYS A 218 16.62 8.80 23.68
N VAL A 219 15.35 9.22 23.58
CA VAL A 219 15.01 10.58 23.15
C VAL A 219 15.42 11.58 24.23
N ASN A 220 16.21 12.58 23.82
CA ASN A 220 16.54 13.74 24.63
C ASN A 220 15.51 14.84 24.38
N ILE A 221 14.98 15.43 25.47
CA ILE A 221 13.96 16.47 25.42
C ILE A 221 14.54 17.76 25.95
N ASN A 222 14.43 18.83 25.13
CA ASN A 222 14.71 20.19 25.58
C ASN A 222 13.38 20.97 25.63
N ASN A 223 12.91 21.25 26.83
CA ASN A 223 11.63 21.92 27.05
C ASN A 223 11.87 23.36 27.59
N SER A 224 11.40 24.34 26.79
CA SER A 224 11.51 25.78 27.12
C SER A 224 10.18 26.42 27.53
N VAL A 225 9.11 25.62 27.72
CA VAL A 225 7.75 26.12 27.99
C VAL A 225 7.65 26.84 29.30
N ASP A 226 7.23 28.12 29.29
CA ASP A 226 6.85 28.94 30.42
C ASP A 226 5.39 29.31 30.35
N THR A 227 4.53 28.59 31.03
CA THR A 227 3.06 28.84 31.01
C THR A 227 2.64 30.09 31.76
N THR A 228 3.54 30.76 32.48
CA THR A 228 3.23 32.01 33.20
C THR A 228 3.19 33.22 32.27
N LYS A 229 3.67 33.10 31.05
CA LYS A 229 3.76 34.19 30.04
C LYS A 229 3.19 33.78 28.72
N ASP A 230 2.38 34.64 28.13
CA ASP A 230 1.92 34.48 26.77
C ASP A 230 3.11 34.42 25.81
N GLY A 231 3.08 33.49 24.87
CA GLY A 231 4.14 33.33 23.88
C GLY A 231 4.13 32.01 23.15
N GLU A 232 5.04 31.87 22.21
CA GLU A 232 5.29 30.60 21.52
C GLU A 232 6.57 29.99 22.05
N TYR A 233 6.50 28.73 22.45
CA TYR A 233 7.60 27.98 23.03
C TYR A 233 7.79 26.69 22.23
N ASN A 234 9.02 26.15 22.24
CA ASN A 234 9.31 24.89 21.58
C ASN A 234 9.75 23.83 22.59
N ILE A 235 9.32 22.61 22.34
CA ILE A 235 9.91 21.42 22.96
C ILE A 235 10.58 20.65 21.85
N ASP A 236 11.90 20.50 21.94
CA ASP A 236 12.68 19.77 20.96
C ASP A 236 12.93 18.34 21.44
N TYR A 237 12.59 17.37 20.60
CA TYR A 237 12.83 15.96 20.81
C TYR A 237 13.92 15.51 19.85
N SER A 238 15.03 15.03 20.37
CA SER A 238 16.13 14.55 19.56
C SER A 238 16.55 13.15 19.95
N VAL A 239 16.84 12.32 18.97
CA VAL A 239 17.33 10.97 19.16
C VAL A 239 18.43 10.66 18.17
N VAL A 240 19.35 9.81 18.60
CA VAL A 240 20.43 9.29 17.77
C VAL A 240 20.40 7.78 17.90
N ASP A 241 20.43 7.08 16.78
CA ASP A 241 20.54 5.62 16.75
C ASP A 241 21.95 5.13 17.11
N THR A 242 22.18 3.84 17.10
CA THR A 242 23.51 3.26 17.41
C THR A 242 24.54 3.49 16.31
N PHE A 243 24.12 3.90 15.12
CA PHE A 243 25.00 4.17 13.97
C PHE A 243 25.29 5.66 13.76
N GLY A 244 24.69 6.52 14.59
CA GLY A 244 24.97 7.96 14.59
C GLY A 244 24.01 8.78 13.71
N ASN A 245 22.95 8.17 13.14
CA ASN A 245 21.95 8.93 12.44
C ASN A 245 21.07 9.67 13.44
N LYS A 246 20.89 10.96 13.24
CA LYS A 246 20.18 11.84 14.17
C LYS A 246 18.90 12.37 13.55
N ASN A 247 17.82 12.37 14.33
CA ASN A 247 16.60 13.09 14.03
C ASN A 247 16.23 14.03 15.18
N THR A 248 15.55 15.14 14.84
CA THR A 248 15.02 16.11 15.78
C THR A 248 13.68 16.60 15.25
N VAL A 249 12.67 16.59 16.10
CA VAL A 249 11.35 17.18 15.83
C VAL A 249 11.02 18.14 16.97
N SER A 250 10.19 19.16 16.67
CA SER A 250 9.80 20.15 17.67
C SER A 250 8.29 20.18 17.80
N ARG A 251 7.82 20.28 19.04
CA ARG A 251 6.43 20.62 19.35
C ARG A 251 6.35 22.09 19.70
N LYS A 252 5.48 22.82 19.01
CA LYS A 252 5.15 24.21 19.31
C LYS A 252 4.11 24.25 20.43
N VAL A 253 4.37 24.99 21.49
CA VAL A 253 3.42 25.25 22.56
C VAL A 253 3.07 26.75 22.56
N VAL A 254 1.81 27.06 22.29
CA VAL A 254 1.30 28.44 22.29
C VAL A 254 0.58 28.70 23.61
N VAL A 255 1.19 29.52 24.46
CA VAL A 255 0.58 29.98 25.71
C VAL A 255 -0.21 31.25 25.45
N TYR A 256 -1.48 31.25 25.80
CA TYR A 256 -2.38 32.38 25.60
C TYR A 256 -3.21 32.70 26.84
N SER A 257 -3.46 33.99 27.09
CA SER A 257 -4.36 34.47 28.15
C SER A 257 -5.71 34.93 27.60
N ASP A 258 -5.82 35.15 26.29
CA ASP A 258 -7.01 35.61 25.62
C ASP A 258 -7.15 34.88 24.29
N ILE A 259 -8.15 34.02 24.18
CA ILE A 259 -8.46 33.25 22.97
C ILE A 259 -8.75 34.17 21.75
N SER A 260 -9.20 35.43 22.01
CA SER A 260 -9.44 36.38 20.91
C SER A 260 -8.16 36.79 20.18
N LYS A 261 -7.00 36.63 20.80
CA LYS A 261 -5.68 36.93 20.20
C LYS A 261 -5.17 35.84 19.25
N ILE A 262 -5.74 34.64 19.30
CA ILE A 262 -5.44 33.61 18.32
C ILE A 262 -6.01 34.07 16.96
N PRO A 263 -5.23 34.07 15.88
CA PRO A 263 -5.70 34.48 14.56
C PRO A 263 -6.99 33.76 14.16
N LYS A 264 -8.00 34.52 13.65
CA LYS A 264 -9.32 33.99 13.33
C LYS A 264 -9.55 33.97 11.82
N ASN A 265 -10.17 32.91 11.31
CA ASN A 265 -10.57 32.76 9.91
C ASN A 265 -12.04 33.22 9.66
N GLY A 266 -12.73 33.68 10.70
CA GLY A 266 -14.14 34.09 10.65
C GLY A 266 -15.14 32.95 10.79
N LYS A 267 -14.69 31.70 10.84
CA LYS A 267 -15.53 30.50 11.00
C LYS A 267 -15.70 30.11 12.45
N VAL A 268 -16.81 29.46 12.78
CA VAL A 268 -17.18 29.05 14.15
C VAL A 268 -17.43 27.56 14.23
N ILE A 269 -16.90 26.93 15.29
CA ILE A 269 -17.22 25.56 15.69
C ILE A 269 -18.05 25.59 16.98
N TYR A 270 -19.22 25.00 16.94
CA TYR A 270 -20.05 24.69 18.10
C TYR A 270 -19.89 23.17 18.38
N LEU A 271 -19.06 22.81 19.35
CA LEU A 271 -19.00 21.42 19.83
C LEU A 271 -20.25 21.15 20.67
N THR A 272 -21.03 20.15 20.29
CA THR A 272 -22.25 19.79 21.01
C THR A 272 -22.21 18.34 21.43
N PHE A 273 -22.64 18.06 22.67
CA PHE A 273 -22.58 16.73 23.27
C PHE A 273 -23.98 16.32 23.71
N ASP A 274 -24.48 15.20 23.19
CA ASP A 274 -25.77 14.63 23.49
C ASP A 274 -25.65 13.45 24.48
N ASP A 275 -26.78 13.04 25.06
CA ASP A 275 -26.99 11.87 25.91
C ASP A 275 -26.39 11.93 27.32
N GLY A 276 -25.51 12.86 27.61
CA GLY A 276 -24.92 13.03 28.94
C GLY A 276 -25.83 13.65 29.97
N PRO A 277 -25.31 13.94 31.17
CA PRO A 277 -23.96 13.61 31.59
C PRO A 277 -23.77 12.14 31.92
N GLY A 278 -22.54 11.63 31.74
CA GLY A 278 -22.17 10.25 32.00
C GLY A 278 -20.73 10.07 32.53
N CYS A 279 -20.23 8.87 32.50
CA CYS A 279 -18.95 8.52 33.12
C CYS A 279 -17.72 9.19 32.47
N TYR A 280 -17.82 9.71 31.25
CA TYR A 280 -16.71 10.40 30.57
C TYR A 280 -16.88 11.93 30.51
N THR A 281 -18.01 12.47 30.95
CA THR A 281 -18.29 13.91 30.96
C THR A 281 -17.21 14.72 31.65
N GLN A 282 -16.73 14.27 32.82
CA GLN A 282 -15.64 14.98 33.51
C GLN A 282 -14.37 15.07 32.65
N SER A 283 -14.00 13.97 31.98
CA SER A 283 -12.81 13.98 31.10
C SER A 283 -12.98 14.90 29.86
N ILE A 284 -14.19 15.03 29.33
CA ILE A 284 -14.49 16.00 28.27
C ILE A 284 -14.38 17.41 28.81
N LEU A 285 -14.93 17.70 30.00
CA LEU A 285 -14.80 19.00 30.65
C LEU A 285 -13.34 19.37 30.91
N ASP A 286 -12.54 18.43 31.35
CA ASP A 286 -11.10 18.64 31.58
C ASP A 286 -10.40 19.06 30.29
N VAL A 287 -10.72 18.41 29.13
CA VAL A 287 -10.19 18.82 27.83
C VAL A 287 -10.67 20.22 27.45
N LEU A 288 -11.97 20.52 27.55
CA LEU A 288 -12.51 21.85 27.21
C LEU A 288 -11.88 22.96 28.07
N ASN A 289 -11.67 22.70 29.35
CA ASN A 289 -11.03 23.63 30.27
C ASN A 289 -9.52 23.83 29.98
N GLU A 290 -8.82 22.76 29.58
CA GLU A 290 -7.40 22.84 29.18
C GLU A 290 -7.20 23.87 28.07
N TYR A 291 -8.13 23.96 27.14
CA TYR A 291 -8.07 24.91 26.02
C TYR A 291 -8.86 26.20 26.24
N ASN A 292 -9.57 26.32 27.35
CA ASN A 292 -10.52 27.39 27.62
C ASN A 292 -11.53 27.62 26.49
N VAL A 293 -12.02 26.57 25.89
CA VAL A 293 -13.06 26.60 24.86
C VAL A 293 -14.43 26.26 25.43
N LYS A 294 -15.49 26.76 24.83
CA LYS A 294 -16.88 26.52 25.27
C LYS A 294 -17.60 25.57 24.32
N ALA A 295 -18.55 24.84 24.87
CA ALA A 295 -19.35 23.83 24.18
C ALA A 295 -20.81 23.89 24.65
N THR A 296 -21.65 23.04 24.08
CA THR A 296 -23.06 22.89 24.49
C THR A 296 -23.32 21.44 24.85
N PHE A 297 -23.97 21.22 25.99
CA PHE A 297 -24.38 19.89 26.43
C PHE A 297 -25.91 19.78 26.35
N PHE A 298 -26.41 18.86 25.53
CA PHE A 298 -27.80 18.46 25.44
C PHE A 298 -28.04 17.29 26.38
N VAL A 299 -28.50 17.61 27.57
CA VAL A 299 -28.49 16.69 28.72
C VAL A 299 -29.75 15.85 28.83
N THR A 300 -29.59 14.64 29.37
CA THR A 300 -30.67 13.70 29.70
C THR A 300 -30.61 13.29 31.17
N ASN A 301 -31.61 12.52 31.63
CA ASN A 301 -31.52 11.83 32.93
C ASN A 301 -31.26 10.32 32.82
N GLN A 302 -30.73 9.84 31.69
CA GLN A 302 -30.43 8.43 31.52
C GLN A 302 -29.44 7.89 32.57
N PHE A 303 -28.51 8.74 33.01
CA PHE A 303 -27.49 8.40 34.01
C PHE A 303 -27.64 9.29 35.24
N SER A 304 -28.74 9.14 35.98
CA SER A 304 -29.13 10.00 37.10
C SER A 304 -28.06 10.18 38.19
N SER A 305 -27.15 9.23 38.37
CA SER A 305 -26.00 9.35 39.29
C SER A 305 -24.99 10.43 38.87
N TYR A 306 -25.04 10.92 37.62
CA TYR A 306 -24.17 11.97 37.10
C TYR A 306 -24.84 13.32 36.96
N GLN A 307 -26.11 13.53 37.39
CA GLN A 307 -26.84 14.79 37.30
C GLN A 307 -26.04 15.98 37.85
N TYR A 308 -25.26 15.79 38.90
CA TYR A 308 -24.39 16.82 39.50
C TYR A 308 -23.36 17.41 38.54
N MET A 309 -23.08 16.73 37.43
CA MET A 309 -22.18 17.23 36.39
C MET A 309 -22.80 18.41 35.63
N ILE A 310 -24.11 18.47 35.49
CA ILE A 310 -24.81 19.60 34.84
C ILE A 310 -24.40 20.93 35.49
N LYS A 311 -24.30 20.96 36.84
CA LYS A 311 -23.82 22.13 37.56
C LYS A 311 -22.36 22.47 37.18
N LYS A 312 -21.48 21.47 37.06
CA LYS A 312 -20.07 21.66 36.65
C LYS A 312 -19.93 22.16 35.24
N GLU A 313 -20.69 21.60 34.30
CA GLU A 313 -20.80 22.07 32.92
C GLU A 313 -21.16 23.53 32.85
N TYR A 314 -22.25 23.92 33.56
CA TYR A 314 -22.71 25.31 33.64
C TYR A 314 -21.70 26.26 34.29
N GLU A 315 -21.14 25.89 35.46
CA GLU A 315 -20.16 26.72 36.20
C GLU A 315 -18.85 26.85 35.37
N SER A 316 -18.50 25.90 34.53
CA SER A 316 -17.39 25.99 33.56
C SER A 316 -17.73 26.90 32.36
N GLY A 317 -18.93 27.48 32.29
CA GLY A 317 -19.37 28.42 31.25
C GLY A 317 -19.78 27.77 29.96
N HIS A 318 -20.17 26.50 29.99
CA HIS A 318 -20.77 25.81 28.87
C HIS A 318 -22.28 26.07 28.81
N SER A 319 -22.87 25.95 27.61
CA SER A 319 -24.30 26.03 27.41
C SER A 319 -24.97 24.72 27.76
N ILE A 320 -26.11 24.80 28.46
CA ILE A 320 -26.91 23.61 28.83
C ILE A 320 -28.23 23.65 28.06
N ALA A 321 -28.62 22.57 27.45
CA ALA A 321 -29.82 22.39 26.66
C ALA A 321 -30.51 21.06 26.99
N VAL A 322 -31.79 20.95 26.70
CA VAL A 322 -32.56 19.72 26.95
C VAL A 322 -32.41 18.72 25.81
N HIS A 323 -32.11 17.46 26.15
CA HIS A 323 -32.18 16.31 25.21
C HIS A 323 -33.26 15.28 25.66
N THR A 324 -34.32 15.76 26.28
CA THR A 324 -35.36 15.00 26.99
C THR A 324 -34.90 14.37 28.31
N TYR A 325 -35.85 14.06 29.19
CA TYR A 325 -35.58 13.42 30.48
C TYR A 325 -35.26 11.94 30.31
N SER A 326 -36.14 11.20 29.61
CA SER A 326 -36.09 9.75 29.54
C SER A 326 -35.31 9.18 28.36
N HIS A 327 -35.14 9.97 27.28
CA HIS A 327 -34.59 9.52 26.00
C HIS A 327 -35.28 8.23 25.48
N ASN A 328 -36.53 7.99 25.89
CA ASN A 328 -37.32 6.85 25.48
C ASN A 328 -38.17 7.20 24.28
N TYR A 329 -37.76 6.84 23.08
CA TYR A 329 -38.45 7.19 21.83
C TYR A 329 -39.93 6.82 21.80
N ALA A 330 -40.31 5.64 22.32
CA ALA A 330 -41.71 5.20 22.35
C ALA A 330 -42.56 6.10 23.22
N LYS A 331 -42.00 6.61 24.35
CA LYS A 331 -42.67 7.49 25.28
C LYS A 331 -42.73 8.93 24.76
N ILE A 332 -41.56 9.47 24.38
CA ILE A 332 -41.47 10.92 24.02
C ILE A 332 -42.21 11.24 22.71
N TYR A 333 -42.29 10.30 21.77
CA TYR A 333 -42.99 10.47 20.50
C TYR A 333 -44.41 9.85 20.50
N GLU A 334 -44.95 9.47 21.66
CA GLU A 334 -46.31 8.98 21.80
C GLU A 334 -47.33 10.11 21.53
N SER A 335 -47.10 11.31 22.08
CA SER A 335 -47.90 12.47 21.87
C SER A 335 -47.12 13.78 22.09
N VAL A 336 -47.65 14.91 21.65
CA VAL A 336 -47.03 16.22 21.92
C VAL A 336 -46.96 16.47 23.42
N ASP A 337 -47.98 16.13 24.17
CA ASP A 337 -48.02 16.32 25.63
C ASP A 337 -46.97 15.45 26.31
N SER A 338 -46.82 14.18 25.90
CA SER A 338 -45.75 13.30 26.42
C SER A 338 -44.35 13.88 26.21
N TYR A 339 -44.10 14.50 25.03
CA TYR A 339 -42.81 15.14 24.75
C TYR A 339 -42.61 16.37 25.65
N VAL A 340 -43.61 17.22 25.75
CA VAL A 340 -43.57 18.44 26.57
C VAL A 340 -43.36 18.12 28.05
N ASP A 341 -44.03 17.09 28.57
CA ASP A 341 -43.89 16.67 29.95
C ASP A 341 -42.48 16.11 30.22
N ASP A 342 -41.93 15.31 29.32
CA ASP A 342 -40.58 14.75 29.41
C ASP A 342 -39.51 15.84 29.30
N PHE A 343 -39.70 16.83 28.39
CA PHE A 343 -38.88 18.02 28.29
C PHE A 343 -38.92 18.84 29.59
N ASN A 344 -40.08 19.13 30.13
CA ASN A 344 -40.24 19.93 31.36
C ASN A 344 -39.57 19.25 32.57
N GLN A 345 -39.63 17.94 32.68
CA GLN A 345 -38.94 17.21 33.73
C GLN A 345 -37.43 17.41 33.65
N MET A 346 -36.82 17.36 32.45
CA MET A 346 -35.40 17.60 32.29
C MET A 346 -35.02 19.06 32.56
N ASN A 347 -35.83 19.99 32.05
CA ASN A 347 -35.61 21.42 32.27
C ASN A 347 -35.71 21.82 33.74
N GLN A 348 -36.56 21.12 34.52
CA GLN A 348 -36.64 21.27 35.99
C GLN A 348 -35.32 20.85 36.67
N ILE A 349 -34.75 19.72 36.24
CA ILE A 349 -33.43 19.27 36.76
C ILE A 349 -32.32 20.28 36.40
N ILE A 350 -32.34 20.81 35.18
CA ILE A 350 -31.38 21.85 34.78
C ILE A 350 -31.51 23.06 35.71
N TYR A 351 -32.75 23.52 35.99
CA TYR A 351 -32.99 24.61 36.94
C TYR A 351 -32.47 24.30 38.35
N GLU A 352 -32.70 23.11 38.85
CA GLU A 352 -32.20 22.68 40.18
C GLU A 352 -30.69 22.69 40.27
N GLN A 353 -29.99 22.37 39.18
CA GLN A 353 -28.53 22.34 39.13
C GLN A 353 -27.89 23.71 38.82
N THR A 354 -28.56 24.57 38.05
CA THR A 354 -27.98 25.81 37.52
C THR A 354 -28.64 27.10 37.99
N GLY A 355 -29.87 27.02 38.53
CA GLY A 355 -30.70 28.15 38.87
C GLY A 355 -31.40 28.81 37.66
N THR A 356 -31.31 28.25 36.45
CA THR A 356 -31.82 28.82 35.23
C THR A 356 -32.51 27.76 34.37
N TYR A 357 -33.69 28.09 33.82
CA TYR A 357 -34.32 27.28 32.78
C TYR A 357 -33.67 27.56 31.43
N THR A 358 -33.46 26.51 30.63
CA THR A 358 -33.03 26.71 29.25
C THR A 358 -34.22 26.77 28.27
N LYS A 359 -34.02 27.50 27.18
CA LYS A 359 -34.96 27.49 26.04
C LYS A 359 -34.48 26.62 24.87
N MET A 360 -33.28 26.08 24.97
CA MET A 360 -32.66 25.30 23.90
C MET A 360 -32.91 23.82 24.10
N PHE A 361 -33.13 23.13 23.00
CA PHE A 361 -33.26 21.66 23.02
C PHE A 361 -32.82 21.03 21.72
N ARG A 362 -32.65 19.73 21.76
CA ARG A 362 -32.41 18.87 20.59
C ARG A 362 -33.31 17.65 20.66
N PHE A 363 -33.91 17.30 19.53
CA PHE A 363 -34.69 16.07 19.41
C PHE A 363 -33.79 14.84 19.54
N PRO A 364 -34.14 13.84 20.36
CA PRO A 364 -33.51 12.53 20.30
C PRO A 364 -33.52 11.93 18.89
N GLY A 365 -32.30 11.66 18.35
CA GLY A 365 -32.12 11.21 16.98
C GLY A 365 -32.25 12.31 15.91
N GLY A 366 -32.34 13.60 16.33
CA GLY A 366 -32.55 14.76 15.46
C GLY A 366 -33.99 14.91 14.97
N SER A 367 -34.30 16.11 14.42
CA SER A 367 -35.62 16.39 13.88
C SER A 367 -35.95 15.55 12.64
N SER A 368 -34.96 15.00 11.97
CA SER A 368 -35.11 14.11 10.80
C SER A 368 -35.22 12.63 11.15
N ASN A 369 -35.31 12.27 12.43
CA ASN A 369 -35.31 10.86 12.85
C ASN A 369 -36.47 10.06 12.22
N THR A 370 -36.21 8.78 12.00
CA THR A 370 -37.22 7.86 11.45
C THR A 370 -37.84 6.94 12.50
N ILE A 371 -37.33 6.98 13.73
CA ILE A 371 -37.80 6.14 14.84
C ILE A 371 -39.20 6.57 15.26
N SER A 372 -39.55 7.87 15.15
CA SER A 372 -40.84 8.45 15.47
C SER A 372 -41.97 8.12 14.48
N ARG A 373 -41.68 7.40 13.36
CA ARG A 373 -42.65 7.10 12.29
C ARG A 373 -43.87 6.28 12.74
N PHE A 374 -43.83 5.66 13.90
CA PHE A 374 -44.98 4.97 14.48
C PHE A 374 -46.12 5.97 14.82
N ASN A 375 -45.79 7.27 14.99
CA ASN A 375 -46.76 8.36 15.20
C ASN A 375 -46.54 9.43 14.13
N LYS A 376 -47.27 9.32 13.03
CA LYS A 376 -47.10 10.21 11.87
C LYS A 376 -47.36 11.69 12.21
N GLY A 377 -46.43 12.57 11.84
CA GLY A 377 -46.52 14.01 12.06
C GLY A 377 -46.10 14.45 13.45
N ILE A 378 -45.69 13.54 14.33
CA ILE A 378 -45.40 13.88 15.73
C ILE A 378 -44.24 14.89 15.84
N VAL A 379 -43.13 14.69 15.10
CA VAL A 379 -41.99 15.61 15.18
C VAL A 379 -42.37 17.01 14.70
N SER A 380 -43.10 17.13 13.58
CA SER A 380 -43.61 18.39 13.08
C SER A 380 -44.52 19.12 14.09
N ASN A 381 -45.41 18.34 14.75
CA ASN A 381 -46.32 18.89 15.76
C ASN A 381 -45.59 19.33 17.03
N VAL A 382 -44.61 18.55 17.51
CA VAL A 382 -43.75 18.90 18.65
C VAL A 382 -42.93 20.15 18.32
N ALA A 383 -42.24 20.16 17.16
CA ALA A 383 -41.44 21.30 16.71
C ALA A 383 -42.28 22.59 16.73
N LYS A 384 -43.48 22.55 16.09
CA LYS A 384 -44.38 23.68 16.08
C LYS A 384 -44.80 24.11 17.50
N THR A 385 -45.22 23.17 18.33
CA THR A 385 -45.68 23.47 19.69
C THR A 385 -44.57 24.07 20.56
N MET A 386 -43.35 23.53 20.45
CA MET A 386 -42.21 24.03 21.23
C MET A 386 -41.76 25.41 20.76
N THR A 387 -41.71 25.66 19.43
CA THR A 387 -41.36 26.99 18.90
C THR A 387 -42.43 28.02 19.18
N ASP A 388 -43.74 27.69 19.14
CA ASP A 388 -44.85 28.58 19.54
C ASP A 388 -44.76 28.98 21.05
N LYS A 389 -44.13 28.13 21.87
CA LYS A 389 -43.84 28.42 23.30
C LYS A 389 -42.53 29.19 23.52
N GLY A 390 -41.79 29.52 22.44
CA GLY A 390 -40.53 30.25 22.50
C GLY A 390 -39.30 29.42 22.80
N TYR A 391 -39.35 28.09 22.63
CA TYR A 391 -38.20 27.21 22.67
C TYR A 391 -37.56 27.12 21.30
N ILE A 392 -36.23 26.87 21.26
CA ILE A 392 -35.40 26.78 20.05
C ILE A 392 -34.74 25.41 20.01
N TYR A 393 -34.87 24.72 18.89
CA TYR A 393 -34.17 23.44 18.73
C TYR A 393 -33.00 23.54 17.75
N PHE A 394 -32.00 22.71 17.97
CA PHE A 394 -30.81 22.65 17.15
C PHE A 394 -30.53 21.18 16.72
N ASP A 395 -30.43 20.95 15.44
CA ASP A 395 -29.81 19.76 14.91
C ASP A 395 -28.30 20.00 14.75
N TRP A 396 -27.65 19.35 13.79
CA TRP A 396 -26.26 19.50 13.48
C TRP A 396 -26.05 19.53 11.96
N ASN A 397 -24.90 20.05 11.52
CA ASN A 397 -24.48 19.97 10.13
C ASN A 397 -23.20 19.14 9.95
N ILE A 398 -22.58 18.70 11.05
CA ILE A 398 -21.47 17.77 11.05
C ILE A 398 -21.77 16.65 12.05
N ASP A 399 -21.83 15.41 11.57
CA ASP A 399 -21.94 14.22 12.40
C ASP A 399 -20.53 13.63 12.60
N SER A 400 -20.04 13.57 13.84
CA SER A 400 -18.76 12.97 14.16
C SER A 400 -18.72 11.46 13.93
N THR A 401 -19.88 10.82 13.82
CA THR A 401 -20.06 9.36 13.71
C THR A 401 -19.50 8.55 14.89
N ASP A 402 -19.39 9.18 16.05
CA ASP A 402 -18.89 8.58 17.30
C ASP A 402 -19.78 7.45 17.85
N THR A 403 -21.02 7.36 17.39
CA THR A 403 -21.93 6.23 17.66
C THR A 403 -21.57 4.99 16.86
N GLN A 404 -20.88 5.15 15.73
CA GLN A 404 -20.49 4.07 14.83
C GLN A 404 -19.05 3.61 15.06
N TYR A 405 -18.17 4.55 15.46
CA TYR A 405 -16.74 4.31 15.60
C TYR A 405 -16.26 4.48 17.03
N LYS A 406 -15.30 3.63 17.43
CA LYS A 406 -14.59 3.71 18.73
C LYS A 406 -13.15 4.21 18.57
N ASP A 407 -12.75 4.53 17.36
CA ASP A 407 -11.43 5.05 17.00
C ASP A 407 -11.47 6.58 16.99
N SER A 408 -10.71 7.18 17.90
CA SER A 408 -10.64 8.64 18.04
C SER A 408 -10.08 9.34 16.81
N GLU A 409 -9.16 8.70 16.08
CA GLU A 409 -8.61 9.26 14.85
C GLU A 409 -9.67 9.34 13.74
N LYS A 410 -10.46 8.29 13.58
CA LYS A 410 -11.51 8.24 12.59
C LYS A 410 -12.62 9.27 12.87
N ILE A 411 -13.00 9.41 14.14
CA ILE A 411 -13.95 10.43 14.59
C ILE A 411 -13.41 11.85 14.28
N TYR A 412 -12.15 12.10 14.62
CA TYR A 412 -11.48 13.35 14.31
C TYR A 412 -11.48 13.65 12.82
N GLN A 413 -11.05 12.70 11.97
CA GLN A 413 -11.00 12.87 10.52
C GLN A 413 -12.38 13.15 9.90
N ASN A 414 -13.44 12.49 10.40
CA ASN A 414 -14.81 12.76 9.95
C ASN A 414 -15.21 14.20 10.21
N VAL A 415 -14.88 14.74 11.39
CA VAL A 415 -15.23 16.13 11.72
C VAL A 415 -14.44 17.11 10.86
N ILE A 416 -13.12 17.01 10.82
CA ILE A 416 -12.28 18.01 10.13
C ILE A 416 -12.52 18.04 8.61
N SER A 417 -12.86 16.91 8.00
CA SER A 417 -13.16 16.83 6.56
C SER A 417 -14.41 17.63 6.15
N GLU A 418 -15.29 17.92 7.12
CA GLU A 418 -16.52 18.68 6.89
C GLU A 418 -16.42 20.16 7.30
N LEU A 419 -15.46 20.51 8.19
CA LEU A 419 -15.35 21.88 8.74
C LEU A 419 -15.18 22.96 7.66
N GLU A 420 -14.46 22.67 6.59
CA GLU A 420 -14.23 23.66 5.53
C GLU A 420 -15.50 24.01 4.73
N LYS A 421 -16.49 23.11 4.74
CA LYS A 421 -17.75 23.25 3.99
C LYS A 421 -18.74 24.21 4.66
N HIS A 422 -18.47 24.58 5.93
CA HIS A 422 -19.41 25.38 6.73
C HIS A 422 -18.70 26.58 7.38
N ASP A 423 -19.31 27.74 7.36
CA ASP A 423 -18.84 28.89 8.13
C ASP A 423 -19.20 28.76 9.62
N LYS A 424 -20.26 28.03 9.90
CA LYS A 424 -20.75 27.73 11.24
C LYS A 424 -21.04 26.24 11.33
N SER A 425 -20.19 25.56 12.06
CA SER A 425 -20.19 24.09 12.20
C SER A 425 -20.80 23.71 13.55
N VAL A 426 -21.98 23.11 13.52
CA VAL A 426 -22.59 22.48 14.70
C VAL A 426 -22.26 21.00 14.63
N VAL A 427 -21.38 20.57 15.53
CA VAL A 427 -20.80 19.20 15.52
C VAL A 427 -21.53 18.33 16.54
N LEU A 428 -22.18 17.26 16.07
CA LEU A 428 -22.77 16.24 16.94
C LEU A 428 -21.70 15.30 17.48
N MET A 429 -21.64 15.20 18.80
CA MET A 429 -20.83 14.24 19.57
C MET A 429 -21.61 13.76 20.79
N HIS A 430 -21.05 12.82 21.55
CA HIS A 430 -21.65 12.31 22.80
C HIS A 430 -20.58 12.26 23.90
N ASP A 431 -20.82 12.90 25.05
CA ASP A 431 -19.88 12.92 26.17
C ASP A 431 -19.86 11.63 27.01
N ILE A 432 -20.69 10.66 26.61
CA ILE A 432 -20.72 9.29 27.15
C ILE A 432 -19.80 8.30 26.40
N LYS A 433 -19.01 8.78 25.45
CA LYS A 433 -18.12 7.96 24.63
C LYS A 433 -16.64 8.21 24.95
N LYS A 434 -15.91 7.16 25.35
CA LYS A 434 -14.48 7.27 25.71
C LYS A 434 -13.60 7.82 24.58
N ALA A 435 -13.87 7.42 23.34
CA ALA A 435 -13.08 7.85 22.19
C ALA A 435 -13.11 9.36 21.98
N ASN A 436 -14.19 10.04 22.43
CA ASN A 436 -14.36 11.48 22.25
C ASN A 436 -13.39 12.31 23.10
N ILE A 437 -12.83 11.77 24.18
CA ILE A 437 -11.84 12.49 24.99
C ILE A 437 -10.66 12.93 24.11
N GLU A 438 -10.11 12.00 23.32
CA GLU A 438 -8.96 12.28 22.46
C GLU A 438 -9.36 12.95 21.15
N SER A 439 -10.51 12.59 20.55
CA SER A 439 -10.96 13.23 19.32
C SER A 439 -11.33 14.71 19.53
N VAL A 440 -11.96 15.06 20.64
CA VAL A 440 -12.26 16.46 21.00
C VAL A 440 -10.95 17.26 21.15
N ARG A 441 -9.96 16.72 21.81
CA ARG A 441 -8.63 17.33 21.94
C ARG A 441 -8.02 17.66 20.56
N LYS A 442 -8.05 16.70 19.65
CA LYS A 442 -7.53 16.87 18.27
C LYS A 442 -8.33 17.88 17.46
N ILE A 443 -9.66 17.85 17.57
CA ILE A 443 -10.54 18.82 16.91
C ILE A 443 -10.27 20.24 17.40
N ILE A 444 -10.08 20.43 18.72
CA ILE A 444 -9.78 21.75 19.30
C ILE A 444 -8.42 22.25 18.80
N ASN A 445 -7.38 21.42 18.85
CA ASN A 445 -6.06 21.79 18.31
C ASN A 445 -6.16 22.23 16.86
N TYR A 446 -6.75 21.40 16.00
CA TYR A 446 -6.93 21.71 14.57
C TYR A 446 -7.69 23.03 14.39
N GLY A 447 -8.78 23.22 15.14
CA GLY A 447 -9.58 24.44 15.05
C GLY A 447 -8.79 25.69 15.45
N LEU A 448 -8.01 25.64 16.52
CA LEU A 448 -7.19 26.78 16.97
C LEU A 448 -6.06 27.07 15.97
N GLU A 449 -5.36 26.04 15.48
CA GLU A 449 -4.32 26.18 14.42
C GLU A 449 -4.86 26.84 13.15
N ASN A 450 -6.08 26.49 12.75
CA ASN A 450 -6.71 26.99 11.55
C ASN A 450 -7.60 28.24 11.79
N GLY A 451 -7.53 28.85 12.98
CA GLY A 451 -8.15 30.12 13.31
C GLY A 451 -9.66 30.08 13.54
N TYR A 452 -10.24 28.89 13.78
CA TYR A 452 -11.67 28.77 14.12
C TYR A 452 -11.96 29.38 15.52
N THR A 453 -13.17 29.88 15.70
CA THR A 453 -13.69 30.31 17.01
C THR A 453 -14.54 29.18 17.58
N PHE A 454 -14.34 28.83 18.85
CA PHE A 454 -15.19 27.87 19.57
C PHE A 454 -16.18 28.62 20.44
N LEU A 455 -17.48 28.31 20.28
CA LEU A 455 -18.56 28.93 21.06
C LEU A 455 -19.52 27.84 21.56
N GLY A 456 -20.18 28.10 22.68
CA GLY A 456 -21.43 27.43 23.05
C GLY A 456 -22.59 27.99 22.23
N LEU A 457 -23.61 27.20 21.95
CA LEU A 457 -24.85 27.66 21.37
C LEU A 457 -25.61 28.54 22.39
N ASP A 458 -26.30 29.52 21.92
CA ASP A 458 -27.25 30.37 22.66
C ASP A 458 -28.49 30.66 21.81
N GLU A 459 -29.46 31.42 22.38
CA GLU A 459 -30.71 31.73 21.72
C GLU A 459 -30.52 32.61 20.45
N SER A 460 -29.35 33.22 20.26
CA SER A 460 -29.00 34.02 19.07
C SER A 460 -28.17 33.26 18.05
N SER A 461 -27.77 32.04 18.37
CA SER A 461 -26.97 31.19 17.48
C SER A 461 -27.74 30.80 16.23
N PRO A 462 -27.06 30.61 15.08
CA PRO A 462 -27.73 30.17 13.86
C PRO A 462 -28.43 28.84 14.06
N GLU A 463 -29.72 28.81 13.80
CA GLU A 463 -30.50 27.59 13.83
C GLU A 463 -30.05 26.64 12.71
N VAL A 464 -29.70 25.39 13.07
CA VAL A 464 -29.44 24.31 12.13
C VAL A 464 -30.55 23.28 12.28
N HIS A 465 -31.36 23.14 11.25
CA HIS A 465 -32.50 22.22 11.24
C HIS A 465 -32.37 21.21 10.12
N HIS A 466 -32.58 19.95 10.41
CA HIS A 466 -32.77 18.93 9.40
C HIS A 466 -34.15 18.97 8.77
N HIS A 467 -34.28 18.41 7.57
CA HIS A 467 -35.61 18.19 7.01
C HIS A 467 -36.41 17.19 7.85
N ILE A 468 -37.55 17.59 8.36
CA ILE A 468 -38.38 16.69 9.15
C ILE A 468 -39.00 15.62 8.25
N ASN A 469 -38.72 14.37 8.52
CA ASN A 469 -39.16 13.20 7.73
C ASN A 469 -40.46 12.57 8.23
N ASN A 470 -41.09 13.14 9.27
CA ASN A 470 -42.26 12.61 9.93
C ASN A 470 -43.33 13.70 10.12
#